data_5f33412c3b0a37b4e83c5d65d9248785
#
_entry.id   5f33412c3b0a37b4e83c5d65d9248785
#
_cell.length_a   1.000
_cell.length_b   1.000
_cell.length_c   1.000
_cell.angle_alpha   90.00
_cell.angle_beta   90.00
_cell.angle_gamma   90.00
#
_symmetry.space_group_name_H-M   'P 1'
#
loop_
_entity.id
_entity.type
_entity.pdbx_description
1 polymer ?
#
loop_
_entity_poly.entity_id
_entity_poly.type
_entity_poly.pdbx_seq_one_letter_code
_entity_poly.pdbx_strand_id
1 'polypeptide(L)'
;MGTYDLNPNEKKGEDKSVEMTLFNNKGGKVEYTRVTDSEKFDQLASAIMAQQNVPDIFKYEWMAFPAQVLKDMYQPVDDIVNFDDPLWADVKTTADKFVMGGKHYVAPISFTVGTLMMYDQDVIDAEGLDDPYELYQNGEWNWDNWYDMMSEFVSNAPADVERFGINGWFQTQVIQQTGKTMVNYDGEKFTNNINDPDIERAEDLLYQVGKNNLVNGNWLGNAKQALKDGNLLFYCMGTWAMTGNNGPSDADTWRVVPVPSDPNTDEKYMTSDMTAYMWVRGSTAKEAVKCWYECCRMANTDETYKENGKEKFLNANPN
;
A
#
# COMPACT_ATOMS: atom_id res chain seq x y z
N MET A 1 15.22 4.39 -10.98
CA MET A 1 14.44 5.65 -10.79
C MET A 1 13.23 5.36 -9.92
N GLY A 2 12.87 6.26 -9.05
CA GLY A 2 11.68 6.12 -8.18
C GLY A 2 11.34 7.42 -7.48
N THR A 3 10.13 7.48 -6.92
CA THR A 3 9.66 8.58 -6.08
C THR A 3 10.19 8.40 -4.65
N TYR A 4 10.13 9.44 -3.83
CA TYR A 4 10.56 9.45 -2.43
C TYR A 4 12.05 9.12 -2.18
N ASP A 5 12.51 9.32 -0.95
CA ASP A 5 13.89 9.04 -0.52
C ASP A 5 14.06 7.56 -0.14
N LEU A 6 13.91 6.68 -1.12
CA LEU A 6 14.16 5.25 -0.97
C LEU A 6 15.51 4.85 -1.61
N ASN A 7 16.50 5.73 -1.51
CA ASN A 7 17.83 5.45 -2.05
C ASN A 7 18.48 4.30 -1.27
N PRO A 8 18.66 3.14 -1.90
CA PRO A 8 19.20 1.97 -1.20
C PRO A 8 20.69 2.14 -0.81
N ASN A 9 21.37 3.19 -1.30
CA ASN A 9 22.76 3.48 -0.97
C ASN A 9 22.93 4.34 0.30
N GLU A 10 21.88 4.94 0.84
CA GLU A 10 21.98 5.81 2.03
C GLU A 10 22.25 5.01 3.29
N LYS A 11 21.69 3.82 3.39
CA LYS A 11 21.90 2.91 4.52
C LYS A 11 23.24 2.19 4.38
N LYS A 12 24.02 2.15 5.46
CA LYS A 12 25.36 1.55 5.51
C LYS A 12 25.48 0.56 6.66
N GLY A 13 26.46 -0.35 6.56
CA GLY A 13 26.74 -1.31 7.63
C GLY A 13 25.56 -2.26 7.89
N GLU A 14 25.18 -2.40 9.15
CA GLU A 14 24.07 -3.28 9.57
C GLU A 14 22.68 -2.79 9.17
N ASP A 15 22.57 -1.48 8.86
CA ASP A 15 21.31 -0.90 8.36
C ASP A 15 21.12 -1.10 6.85
N LYS A 16 22.14 -1.58 6.16
CA LYS A 16 22.06 -1.85 4.72
C LYS A 16 21.06 -2.97 4.46
N SER A 17 20.18 -2.76 3.49
CA SER A 17 19.19 -3.78 3.16
C SER A 17 19.82 -5.07 2.62
N VAL A 18 19.12 -6.17 2.84
CA VAL A 18 19.59 -7.51 2.44
C VAL A 18 19.81 -7.58 0.93
N GLU A 19 18.86 -7.11 0.13
CA GLU A 19 18.97 -7.10 -1.33
C GLU A 19 20.19 -6.30 -1.82
N MET A 20 20.47 -5.15 -1.20
CA MET A 20 21.68 -4.37 -1.52
C MET A 20 22.96 -5.11 -1.16
N THR A 21 22.97 -5.82 -0.04
CA THR A 21 24.11 -6.63 0.38
C THR A 21 24.35 -7.76 -0.62
N LEU A 22 23.30 -8.49 -0.98
CA LEU A 22 23.36 -9.58 -1.95
C LEU A 22 23.86 -9.08 -3.33
N PHE A 23 23.30 -7.98 -3.81
CA PHE A 23 23.65 -7.40 -5.09
C PHE A 23 25.10 -6.90 -5.14
N ASN A 24 25.56 -6.19 -4.09
CA ASN A 24 26.95 -5.73 -4.01
C ASN A 24 27.95 -6.90 -3.93
N ASN A 25 27.63 -7.97 -3.23
CA ASN A 25 28.47 -9.18 -3.16
C ASN A 25 28.65 -9.85 -4.54
N LYS A 26 27.69 -9.63 -5.45
CA LYS A 26 27.78 -10.04 -6.86
C LYS A 26 28.44 -8.99 -7.77
N GLY A 27 28.99 -7.91 -7.19
CA GLY A 27 29.65 -6.82 -7.92
C GLY A 27 28.71 -5.75 -8.46
N GLY A 28 27.41 -5.84 -8.14
CA GLY A 28 26.41 -4.88 -8.57
C GLY A 28 26.52 -3.55 -7.82
N LYS A 29 26.10 -2.47 -8.48
CA LYS A 29 25.95 -1.13 -7.92
C LYS A 29 24.63 -0.53 -8.35
N VAL A 30 23.96 0.19 -7.45
CA VAL A 30 22.73 0.90 -7.75
C VAL A 30 23.01 2.39 -7.73
N GLU A 31 22.66 3.08 -8.81
CA GLU A 31 22.56 4.54 -8.86
C GLU A 31 21.07 4.90 -8.77
N TYR A 32 20.71 5.72 -7.80
CA TYR A 32 19.33 6.09 -7.57
C TYR A 32 19.03 7.49 -8.09
N THR A 33 18.05 7.57 -9.00
CA THR A 33 17.50 8.85 -9.48
C THR A 33 16.15 9.08 -8.83
N ARG A 34 16.08 10.09 -7.96
CA ARG A 34 14.83 10.54 -7.36
C ARG A 34 14.04 11.40 -8.33
N VAL A 35 12.75 11.16 -8.40
CA VAL A 35 11.78 11.97 -9.16
C VAL A 35 10.63 12.39 -8.25
N THR A 36 9.97 13.50 -8.58
CA THR A 36 8.74 13.91 -7.90
C THR A 36 7.55 13.09 -8.37
N ASP A 37 6.52 12.99 -7.56
CA ASP A 37 5.32 12.23 -7.91
C ASP A 37 4.64 12.78 -9.18
N SER A 38 4.58 14.11 -9.32
CA SER A 38 3.95 14.78 -10.46
C SER A 38 4.74 14.66 -11.77
N GLU A 39 6.07 14.49 -11.73
CA GLU A 39 6.93 14.56 -12.91
C GLU A 39 7.55 13.19 -13.30
N LYS A 40 7.32 12.15 -12.52
CA LYS A 40 7.98 10.85 -12.66
C LYS A 40 7.92 10.27 -14.07
N PHE A 41 6.77 10.32 -14.70
CA PHE A 41 6.59 9.77 -16.05
C PHE A 41 7.09 10.70 -17.15
N ASP A 42 6.99 12.02 -16.98
CA ASP A 42 7.49 12.99 -17.95
C ASP A 42 9.02 12.99 -17.98
N GLN A 43 9.67 12.88 -16.82
CA GLN A 43 11.12 12.75 -16.74
C GLN A 43 11.59 11.42 -17.35
N LEU A 44 10.88 10.32 -17.07
CA LEU A 44 11.19 9.02 -17.67
C LEU A 44 11.04 9.06 -19.21
N ALA A 45 9.93 9.60 -19.71
CA ALA A 45 9.70 9.76 -21.16
C ALA A 45 10.78 10.61 -21.82
N SER A 46 11.17 11.72 -21.19
CA SER A 46 12.22 12.60 -21.69
C SER A 46 13.56 11.90 -21.78
N ALA A 47 13.95 11.10 -20.78
CA ALA A 47 15.18 10.32 -20.78
C ALA A 47 15.18 9.26 -21.91
N ILE A 48 14.07 8.56 -22.09
CA ILE A 48 13.91 7.54 -23.15
C ILE A 48 14.01 8.18 -24.55
N MET A 49 13.29 9.28 -24.79
CA MET A 49 13.30 9.98 -26.07
C MET A 49 14.68 10.58 -26.40
N ALA A 50 15.35 11.14 -25.41
CA ALA A 50 16.69 11.69 -25.58
C ALA A 50 17.78 10.61 -25.68
N GLN A 51 17.49 9.37 -25.30
CA GLN A 51 18.46 8.26 -25.16
C GLN A 51 19.67 8.64 -24.27
N GLN A 52 19.39 9.44 -23.24
CA GLN A 52 20.41 9.93 -22.30
C GLN A 52 19.95 9.69 -20.87
N ASN A 53 20.84 9.15 -20.05
CA ASN A 53 20.58 8.83 -18.65
C ASN A 53 19.32 7.99 -18.44
N VAL A 54 19.02 7.11 -19.41
CA VAL A 54 17.87 6.20 -19.32
C VAL A 54 18.08 5.29 -18.10
N PRO A 55 17.17 5.29 -17.11
CA PRO A 55 17.30 4.39 -16.00
C PRO A 55 17.02 2.94 -16.45
N ASP A 56 17.68 1.97 -15.84
CA ASP A 56 17.44 0.56 -16.15
C ASP A 56 16.11 0.07 -15.55
N ILE A 57 15.79 0.54 -14.35
CA ILE A 57 14.66 0.08 -13.54
C ILE A 57 13.85 1.29 -13.11
N PHE A 58 12.53 1.16 -13.18
CA PHE A 58 11.58 2.05 -12.55
C PHE A 58 10.86 1.29 -11.43
N LYS A 59 10.84 1.85 -10.21
CA LYS A 59 10.02 1.29 -9.14
C LYS A 59 8.56 1.46 -9.53
N TYR A 60 7.79 0.37 -9.50
CA TYR A 60 6.38 0.39 -9.87
C TYR A 60 5.60 1.44 -9.06
N GLU A 61 4.78 2.17 -9.77
CA GLU A 61 3.85 3.17 -9.25
C GLU A 61 2.48 2.94 -9.87
N TRP A 62 1.43 3.23 -9.14
CA TRP A 62 0.05 2.87 -9.48
C TRP A 62 -0.47 3.36 -10.83
N MET A 63 0.10 4.36 -11.46
CA MET A 63 -0.28 4.80 -12.82
C MET A 63 0.66 4.29 -13.92
N ALA A 64 1.62 3.43 -13.59
CA ALA A 64 2.59 2.94 -14.57
C ALA A 64 1.98 1.90 -15.53
N PHE A 65 1.13 1.01 -15.01
CA PHE A 65 0.42 0.01 -15.81
C PHE A 65 -1.10 0.31 -15.79
N PRO A 66 -1.80 0.18 -16.93
CA PRO A 66 -1.29 -0.11 -18.26
C PRO A 66 -0.83 1.13 -19.05
N ALA A 67 -1.13 2.34 -18.57
CA ALA A 67 -1.05 3.58 -19.33
C ALA A 67 0.34 3.88 -19.89
N GLN A 68 1.41 3.68 -19.11
CA GLN A 68 2.77 3.98 -19.56
C GLN A 68 3.38 2.83 -20.37
N VAL A 69 2.87 1.62 -20.22
CA VAL A 69 3.20 0.48 -21.09
C VAL A 69 2.68 0.75 -22.51
N LEU A 70 1.45 1.24 -22.64
CA LEU A 70 0.87 1.65 -23.93
C LEU A 70 1.63 2.78 -24.62
N LYS A 71 2.37 3.60 -23.85
CA LYS A 71 3.27 4.64 -24.37
C LYS A 71 4.68 4.13 -24.67
N ASP A 72 4.88 2.81 -24.64
CA ASP A 72 6.16 2.14 -24.92
C ASP A 72 7.32 2.56 -24.01
N MET A 73 7.00 2.90 -22.72
CA MET A 73 8.01 3.31 -21.75
C MET A 73 8.74 2.15 -21.09
N TYR A 74 8.21 0.94 -21.22
CA TYR A 74 8.75 -0.27 -20.58
C TYR A 74 8.90 -1.41 -21.57
N GLN A 75 9.84 -2.31 -21.30
CA GLN A 75 9.99 -3.55 -22.04
C GLN A 75 9.48 -4.73 -21.19
N PRO A 76 9.07 -5.83 -21.85
CA PRO A 76 8.62 -7.03 -21.15
C PRO A 76 9.67 -7.58 -20.20
N VAL A 77 9.24 -8.01 -19.02
CA VAL A 77 10.13 -8.64 -18.03
C VAL A 77 10.32 -10.14 -18.26
N ASP A 78 9.54 -10.77 -19.16
CA ASP A 78 9.65 -12.21 -19.49
C ASP A 78 11.05 -12.63 -19.96
N ASP A 79 11.81 -11.70 -20.53
CA ASP A 79 13.18 -11.98 -20.98
C ASP A 79 14.21 -12.05 -19.83
N ILE A 80 13.82 -11.59 -18.63
CA ILE A 80 14.69 -11.52 -17.43
C ILE A 80 14.10 -12.26 -16.22
N VAL A 81 12.79 -12.50 -16.19
CA VAL A 81 12.09 -13.21 -15.12
C VAL A 81 11.38 -14.42 -15.69
N ASN A 82 11.61 -15.58 -15.11
CA ASN A 82 10.80 -16.76 -15.34
C ASN A 82 9.84 -16.94 -14.17
N PHE A 83 8.56 -16.58 -14.36
CA PHE A 83 7.52 -16.69 -13.31
C PHE A 83 7.14 -18.14 -12.97
N ASP A 84 7.61 -19.14 -13.72
CA ASP A 84 7.46 -20.55 -13.36
C ASP A 84 8.60 -21.08 -12.48
N ASP A 85 9.63 -20.26 -12.22
CA ASP A 85 10.68 -20.58 -11.27
C ASP A 85 10.15 -20.49 -9.83
N PRO A 86 10.51 -21.44 -8.93
CA PRO A 86 10.09 -21.41 -7.52
C PRO A 86 10.34 -20.09 -6.79
N LEU A 87 11.37 -19.34 -7.17
CA LEU A 87 11.65 -18.01 -6.62
C LEU A 87 10.51 -16.99 -6.83
N TRP A 88 9.67 -17.21 -7.85
CA TRP A 88 8.59 -16.32 -8.25
C TRP A 88 7.19 -16.89 -8.06
N ALA A 89 7.07 -18.11 -7.54
CA ALA A 89 5.82 -18.86 -7.50
C ALA A 89 4.72 -18.14 -6.68
N ASP A 90 5.09 -17.55 -5.55
CA ASP A 90 4.17 -16.85 -4.64
C ASP A 90 3.64 -15.52 -5.19
N VAL A 91 4.34 -14.91 -6.15
CA VAL A 91 3.94 -13.64 -6.78
C VAL A 91 3.39 -13.81 -8.20
N LYS A 92 3.43 -15.02 -8.75
CA LYS A 92 3.00 -15.29 -10.14
C LYS A 92 1.56 -14.86 -10.41
N THR A 93 0.62 -15.23 -9.55
CA THR A 93 -0.80 -14.87 -9.72
C THR A 93 -1.00 -13.36 -9.81
N THR A 94 -0.18 -12.59 -9.10
CA THR A 94 -0.21 -11.13 -9.20
C THR A 94 0.48 -10.65 -10.48
N ALA A 95 1.63 -11.22 -10.85
CA ALA A 95 2.31 -10.87 -12.10
C ALA A 95 1.39 -11.07 -13.32
N ASP A 96 0.59 -12.14 -13.34
CA ASP A 96 -0.37 -12.45 -14.38
C ASP A 96 -1.49 -11.39 -14.54
N LYS A 97 -1.65 -10.46 -13.58
CA LYS A 97 -2.55 -9.30 -13.69
C LYS A 97 -1.91 -8.12 -14.47
N PHE A 98 -0.60 -8.15 -14.68
CA PHE A 98 0.14 -7.10 -15.35
C PHE A 98 0.64 -7.54 -16.74
N VAL A 99 -0.21 -8.29 -17.45
CA VAL A 99 0.05 -8.81 -18.80
C VAL A 99 -0.59 -7.90 -19.84
N MET A 100 0.15 -7.58 -20.89
CA MET A 100 -0.34 -6.86 -22.06
C MET A 100 0.25 -7.49 -23.33
N GLY A 101 -0.62 -7.84 -24.28
CA GLY A 101 -0.19 -8.52 -25.52
C GLY A 101 0.54 -9.84 -25.25
N GLY A 102 0.14 -10.57 -24.19
CA GLY A 102 0.74 -11.84 -23.79
C GLY A 102 2.13 -11.73 -23.15
N LYS A 103 2.52 -10.53 -22.69
CA LYS A 103 3.81 -10.25 -22.04
C LYS A 103 3.62 -9.57 -20.68
N HIS A 104 4.42 -9.95 -19.68
CA HIS A 104 4.46 -9.32 -18.39
C HIS A 104 5.31 -8.05 -18.42
N TYR A 105 4.87 -7.01 -17.73
CA TYR A 105 5.59 -5.72 -17.65
C TYR A 105 5.96 -5.32 -16.22
N VAL A 106 5.41 -5.98 -15.22
CA VAL A 106 5.68 -5.70 -13.82
C VAL A 106 6.21 -6.97 -13.16
N ALA A 107 7.31 -6.84 -12.44
CA ALA A 107 7.89 -7.90 -11.62
C ALA A 107 7.55 -7.61 -10.14
N PRO A 108 6.51 -8.24 -9.56
CA PRO A 108 6.22 -8.13 -8.14
C PRO A 108 7.35 -8.73 -7.32
N ILE A 109 7.76 -8.03 -6.27
CA ILE A 109 8.85 -8.48 -5.39
C ILE A 109 8.30 -8.99 -4.06
N SER A 110 7.48 -8.18 -3.40
CA SER A 110 6.92 -8.50 -2.10
C SER A 110 5.63 -7.74 -1.85
N PHE A 111 4.89 -8.20 -0.86
CA PHE A 111 3.69 -7.54 -0.35
C PHE A 111 3.89 -7.22 1.13
N THR A 112 3.38 -6.07 1.54
CA THR A 112 3.28 -5.69 2.94
C THR A 112 1.83 -5.29 3.23
N VAL A 113 1.46 -5.24 4.50
CA VAL A 113 0.16 -4.68 4.88
C VAL A 113 0.13 -3.22 4.40
N GLY A 114 -0.89 -2.87 3.64
CA GLY A 114 -1.04 -1.55 3.06
C GLY A 114 -1.62 -0.56 4.06
N THR A 115 -2.93 -0.58 4.20
CA THR A 115 -3.68 0.39 5.00
C THR A 115 -4.37 -0.30 6.16
N LEU A 116 -4.28 0.29 7.34
CA LEU A 116 -4.96 -0.15 8.56
C LEU A 116 -5.80 0.99 9.12
N MET A 117 -6.75 0.65 9.98
CA MET A 117 -7.56 1.57 10.75
C MET A 117 -6.93 1.76 12.13
N MET A 118 -6.53 2.98 12.44
CA MET A 118 -6.00 3.37 13.75
C MET A 118 -7.09 4.00 14.59
N TYR A 119 -7.04 3.78 15.91
CA TYR A 119 -7.87 4.43 16.91
C TYR A 119 -7.11 4.54 18.23
N ASP A 120 -7.60 5.38 19.13
CA ASP A 120 -7.07 5.50 20.49
C ASP A 120 -8.02 4.76 21.45
N GLN A 121 -7.49 3.78 22.20
CA GLN A 121 -8.30 2.96 23.11
C GLN A 121 -8.91 3.79 24.24
N ASP A 122 -8.18 4.77 24.76
CA ASP A 122 -8.70 5.63 25.84
C ASP A 122 -9.94 6.42 25.37
N VAL A 123 -10.00 6.78 24.10
CA VAL A 123 -11.17 7.44 23.50
C VAL A 123 -12.34 6.45 23.36
N ILE A 124 -12.10 5.24 22.90
CA ILE A 124 -13.11 4.17 22.83
C ILE A 124 -13.72 3.93 24.21
N ASP A 125 -12.88 3.76 25.22
CA ASP A 125 -13.30 3.48 26.60
C ASP A 125 -14.07 4.66 27.22
N ALA A 126 -13.60 5.89 26.99
CA ALA A 126 -14.24 7.10 27.51
C ALA A 126 -15.63 7.37 26.91
N GLU A 127 -15.82 7.02 25.64
CA GLU A 127 -17.11 7.17 24.96
C GLU A 127 -18.03 5.95 25.17
N GLY A 128 -17.55 4.87 25.79
CA GLY A 128 -18.30 3.63 26.01
C GLY A 128 -18.65 2.87 24.75
N LEU A 129 -17.84 3.03 23.71
CA LEU A 129 -17.98 2.34 22.43
C LEU A 129 -17.44 0.90 22.52
N ASP A 130 -17.91 0.03 21.64
CA ASP A 130 -17.35 -1.30 21.48
C ASP A 130 -15.89 -1.24 21.04
N ASP A 131 -15.03 -2.13 21.56
CA ASP A 131 -13.63 -2.18 21.16
C ASP A 131 -13.50 -2.76 19.72
N PRO A 132 -12.97 -2.00 18.75
CA PRO A 132 -12.78 -2.49 17.37
C PRO A 132 -11.94 -3.76 17.28
N TYR A 133 -10.96 -3.94 18.17
CA TYR A 133 -10.14 -5.14 18.20
C TYR A 133 -10.94 -6.37 18.66
N GLU A 134 -11.80 -6.24 19.67
CA GLU A 134 -12.69 -7.32 20.11
C GLU A 134 -13.71 -7.66 19.01
N LEU A 135 -14.33 -6.66 18.39
CA LEU A 135 -15.20 -6.86 17.23
C LEU A 135 -14.47 -7.62 16.10
N TYR A 136 -13.21 -7.26 15.83
CA TYR A 136 -12.42 -7.97 14.83
C TYR A 136 -12.16 -9.43 15.22
N GLN A 137 -11.79 -9.71 16.47
CA GLN A 137 -11.56 -11.09 16.95
C GLN A 137 -12.83 -11.94 16.88
N ASN A 138 -13.99 -11.34 17.09
CA ASN A 138 -15.29 -12.00 17.04
C ASN A 138 -15.86 -12.11 15.63
N GLY A 139 -15.20 -11.53 14.62
CA GLY A 139 -15.67 -11.50 13.24
C GLY A 139 -16.80 -10.49 12.98
N GLU A 140 -17.02 -9.56 13.91
CA GLU A 140 -18.07 -8.54 13.89
C GLU A 140 -17.56 -7.16 13.42
N TRP A 141 -16.24 -7.00 13.18
CA TRP A 141 -15.69 -5.77 12.64
C TRP A 141 -16.02 -5.62 11.15
N ASN A 142 -17.16 -4.99 10.88
CA ASN A 142 -17.74 -4.80 9.55
C ASN A 142 -18.22 -3.35 9.36
N TRP A 143 -18.75 -3.04 8.18
CA TRP A 143 -19.22 -1.71 7.82
C TRP A 143 -20.33 -1.18 8.72
N ASP A 144 -21.23 -2.04 9.19
CA ASP A 144 -22.37 -1.64 10.01
C ASP A 144 -21.87 -1.15 11.37
N ASN A 145 -21.07 -1.96 12.08
CA ASN A 145 -20.52 -1.58 13.39
C ASN A 145 -19.59 -0.37 13.27
N TRP A 146 -18.76 -0.30 12.22
CA TRP A 146 -17.91 0.86 11.99
C TRP A 146 -18.71 2.15 11.77
N TYR A 147 -19.77 2.09 10.97
CA TYR A 147 -20.65 3.24 10.72
C TYR A 147 -21.39 3.69 11.98
N ASP A 148 -21.93 2.72 12.74
CA ASP A 148 -22.67 3.01 13.97
C ASP A 148 -21.77 3.65 15.04
N MET A 149 -20.56 3.13 15.24
CA MET A 149 -19.57 3.72 16.15
C MET A 149 -19.22 5.16 15.77
N MET A 150 -18.98 5.44 14.48
CA MET A 150 -18.70 6.81 14.03
C MET A 150 -19.90 7.73 14.25
N SER A 151 -21.11 7.25 13.98
CA SER A 151 -22.34 8.01 14.13
C SER A 151 -22.60 8.35 15.60
N GLU A 152 -22.42 7.40 16.50
CA GLU A 152 -22.53 7.59 17.94
C GLU A 152 -21.50 8.59 18.45
N PHE A 153 -20.22 8.39 18.11
CA PHE A 153 -19.13 9.27 18.52
C PHE A 153 -19.35 10.73 18.11
N VAL A 154 -19.78 10.97 16.88
CA VAL A 154 -20.04 12.33 16.37
C VAL A 154 -21.29 12.93 17.02
N SER A 155 -22.34 12.12 17.21
CA SER A 155 -23.59 12.61 17.83
C SER A 155 -23.42 12.97 19.32
N ASN A 156 -22.49 12.32 20.00
CA ASN A 156 -22.18 12.57 21.42
C ASN A 156 -21.18 13.72 21.62
N ALA A 157 -20.80 14.44 20.55
CA ALA A 157 -19.88 15.56 20.66
C ALA A 157 -20.38 16.64 21.63
N PRO A 158 -19.56 17.18 22.54
CA PRO A 158 -19.89 18.36 23.32
C PRO A 158 -20.24 19.55 22.41
N ALA A 159 -21.11 20.45 22.86
CA ALA A 159 -21.69 21.52 22.03
C ALA A 159 -20.65 22.42 21.31
N ASP A 160 -19.46 22.57 21.86
CA ASP A 160 -18.41 23.44 21.35
C ASP A 160 -17.23 22.63 20.73
N VAL A 161 -17.40 21.32 20.54
CA VAL A 161 -16.35 20.42 19.99
C VAL A 161 -16.82 19.83 18.67
N GLU A 162 -16.05 20.07 17.62
CA GLU A 162 -16.25 19.40 16.33
C GLU A 162 -15.53 18.05 16.35
N ARG A 163 -16.29 16.98 16.07
CA ARG A 163 -15.78 15.61 16.01
C ARG A 163 -16.05 14.99 14.65
N PHE A 164 -15.14 14.11 14.24
CA PHE A 164 -15.25 13.33 13.00
C PHE A 164 -15.04 11.85 13.28
N GLY A 165 -15.80 11.00 12.60
CA GLY A 165 -15.64 9.55 12.68
C GLY A 165 -14.39 9.05 12.00
N ILE A 166 -14.01 9.63 10.84
CA ILE A 166 -12.95 9.10 9.99
C ILE A 166 -12.15 10.17 9.25
N ASN A 167 -10.87 9.90 9.03
CA ASN A 167 -10.01 10.58 8.06
C ASN A 167 -9.01 9.59 7.44
N GLY A 168 -8.35 9.98 6.36
CA GLY A 168 -7.32 9.18 5.69
C GLY A 168 -7.80 8.49 4.41
N TRP A 169 -7.14 7.40 4.04
CA TRP A 169 -7.35 6.68 2.77
C TRP A 169 -8.36 5.53 2.91
N PHE A 170 -9.56 5.79 3.33
CA PHE A 170 -10.55 4.73 3.59
C PHE A 170 -11.45 4.40 2.40
N GLN A 171 -11.73 5.36 1.50
CA GLN A 171 -12.74 5.19 0.47
C GLN A 171 -12.47 4.00 -0.46
N THR A 172 -11.26 3.97 -1.03
CA THR A 172 -10.86 2.88 -1.93
C THR A 172 -10.82 1.54 -1.20
N GLN A 173 -10.39 1.55 0.05
CA GLN A 173 -10.28 0.34 0.88
C GLN A 173 -11.66 -0.23 1.24
N VAL A 174 -12.66 0.63 1.49
CA VAL A 174 -14.05 0.19 1.67
C VAL A 174 -14.56 -0.53 0.42
N ILE A 175 -14.37 0.06 -0.76
CA ILE A 175 -14.77 -0.58 -2.02
C ILE A 175 -14.04 -1.93 -2.22
N GLN A 176 -12.76 -2.02 -1.88
CA GLN A 176 -11.99 -3.26 -2.00
C GLN A 176 -12.51 -4.40 -1.12
N GLN A 177 -13.21 -4.09 -0.01
CA GLN A 177 -13.83 -5.11 0.84
C GLN A 177 -14.95 -5.90 0.14
N THR A 178 -15.50 -5.39 -0.95
CA THR A 178 -16.45 -6.14 -1.80
C THR A 178 -15.79 -7.27 -2.59
N GLY A 179 -14.46 -7.31 -2.67
CA GLY A 179 -13.71 -8.21 -3.57
C GLY A 179 -13.83 -7.86 -5.05
N LYS A 180 -14.45 -6.74 -5.37
CA LYS A 180 -14.65 -6.27 -6.76
C LYS A 180 -13.67 -5.14 -7.09
N THR A 181 -13.39 -5.00 -8.37
CA THR A 181 -12.63 -3.88 -8.92
C THR A 181 -13.55 -3.03 -9.80
N MET A 182 -13.48 -1.71 -9.65
CA MET A 182 -14.26 -0.78 -10.52
C MET A 182 -13.93 -0.95 -11.99
N VAL A 183 -12.67 -1.27 -12.29
CA VAL A 183 -12.22 -1.61 -13.64
C VAL A 183 -11.45 -2.92 -13.55
N ASN A 184 -11.90 -3.92 -14.26
CA ASN A 184 -11.20 -5.20 -14.41
C ASN A 184 -10.44 -5.24 -15.72
N TYR A 185 -9.24 -5.84 -15.71
CA TYR A 185 -8.44 -6.13 -16.89
C TYR A 185 -8.09 -7.62 -16.89
N ASP A 186 -8.41 -8.32 -17.95
CA ASP A 186 -8.22 -9.78 -18.09
C ASP A 186 -6.96 -10.17 -18.89
N GLY A 187 -6.12 -9.19 -19.25
CA GLY A 187 -4.94 -9.36 -20.10
C GLY A 187 -5.18 -8.88 -21.54
N GLU A 188 -6.41 -8.71 -21.96
CA GLU A 188 -6.81 -8.30 -23.33
C GLU A 188 -7.81 -7.13 -23.30
N LYS A 189 -8.78 -7.18 -22.39
CA LYS A 189 -9.92 -6.28 -22.38
C LYS A 189 -10.14 -5.65 -21.01
N PHE A 190 -10.49 -4.36 -21.03
CA PHE A 190 -11.01 -3.67 -19.84
C PHE A 190 -12.52 -3.84 -19.75
N THR A 191 -12.98 -4.14 -18.54
CA THR A 191 -14.42 -4.17 -18.20
C THR A 191 -14.68 -3.13 -17.12
N ASN A 192 -15.67 -2.27 -17.36
CA ASN A 192 -16.12 -1.30 -16.37
C ASN A 192 -17.18 -1.94 -15.48
N ASN A 193 -16.92 -2.04 -14.18
CA ASN A 193 -17.79 -2.65 -13.19
C ASN A 193 -18.40 -1.60 -12.24
N ILE A 194 -18.35 -0.32 -12.57
CA ILE A 194 -18.80 0.75 -11.66
C ILE A 194 -20.27 0.59 -11.23
N ASN A 195 -21.08 -0.08 -12.04
CA ASN A 195 -22.48 -0.38 -11.74
C ASN A 195 -22.68 -1.81 -11.17
N ASP A 196 -21.62 -2.47 -10.71
CA ASP A 196 -21.75 -3.73 -9.98
C ASP A 196 -22.48 -3.45 -8.65
N PRO A 197 -23.54 -4.19 -8.31
CA PRO A 197 -24.34 -3.93 -7.10
C PRO A 197 -23.52 -3.92 -5.79
N ASP A 198 -22.43 -4.67 -5.73
CA ASP A 198 -21.55 -4.67 -4.56
C ASP A 198 -20.76 -3.37 -4.47
N ILE A 199 -20.32 -2.82 -5.61
CA ILE A 199 -19.63 -1.52 -5.66
C ILE A 199 -20.61 -0.41 -5.32
N GLU A 200 -21.83 -0.41 -5.92
CA GLU A 200 -22.87 0.58 -5.61
C GLU A 200 -23.19 0.60 -4.11
N ARG A 201 -23.26 -0.55 -3.45
CA ARG A 201 -23.49 -0.64 -1.99
C ARG A 201 -22.34 -0.01 -1.18
N ALA A 202 -21.08 -0.22 -1.59
CA ALA A 202 -19.95 0.42 -0.95
C ALA A 202 -19.96 1.95 -1.16
N GLU A 203 -20.32 2.41 -2.35
CA GLU A 203 -20.46 3.83 -2.66
C GLU A 203 -21.62 4.47 -1.89
N ASP A 204 -22.74 3.77 -1.70
CA ASP A 204 -23.85 4.22 -0.87
C ASP A 204 -23.41 4.42 0.61
N LEU A 205 -22.64 3.48 1.15
CA LEU A 205 -22.06 3.64 2.49
C LEU A 205 -21.18 4.88 2.56
N LEU A 206 -20.26 5.07 1.61
CA LEU A 206 -19.38 6.24 1.56
C LEU A 206 -20.15 7.55 1.41
N TYR A 207 -21.24 7.54 0.63
CA TYR A 207 -22.15 8.66 0.53
C TYR A 207 -22.81 8.98 1.87
N GLN A 208 -23.28 7.97 2.64
CA GLN A 208 -23.85 8.19 3.97
C GLN A 208 -22.80 8.73 4.96
N VAL A 209 -21.57 8.24 4.94
CA VAL A 209 -20.45 8.76 5.74
C VAL A 209 -20.24 10.25 5.47
N GLY A 210 -20.24 10.66 4.21
CA GLY A 210 -20.12 12.08 3.83
C GLY A 210 -21.34 12.91 4.21
N LYS A 211 -22.55 12.43 3.89
CA LYS A 211 -23.82 13.11 4.11
C LYS A 211 -24.09 13.39 5.60
N ASN A 212 -23.68 12.47 6.47
CA ASN A 212 -23.87 12.59 7.92
C ASN A 212 -22.69 13.28 8.62
N ASN A 213 -21.79 13.93 7.87
CA ASN A 213 -20.63 14.67 8.38
C ASN A 213 -19.70 13.82 9.26
N LEU A 214 -19.59 12.51 8.98
CA LEU A 214 -18.71 11.62 9.72
C LEU A 214 -17.25 11.72 9.27
N VAL A 215 -16.97 12.36 8.13
CA VAL A 215 -15.63 12.51 7.57
C VAL A 215 -15.11 13.94 7.72
N ASN A 216 -13.87 14.08 8.20
CA ASN A 216 -13.18 15.36 8.13
C ASN A 216 -12.75 15.62 6.67
N GLY A 217 -13.30 16.65 6.05
CA GLY A 217 -13.00 17.05 4.69
C GLY A 217 -11.59 17.60 4.47
N ASN A 218 -10.87 17.94 5.53
CA ASN A 218 -9.48 18.38 5.47
C ASN A 218 -8.54 17.19 5.55
N TRP A 219 -7.56 17.13 4.66
CA TRP A 219 -6.52 16.13 4.73
C TRP A 219 -5.65 16.33 5.98
N LEU A 220 -5.60 15.31 6.84
CA LEU A 220 -4.69 15.26 7.97
C LEU A 220 -3.46 14.44 7.57
N GLY A 221 -2.33 15.09 7.37
CA GLY A 221 -1.07 14.39 7.07
C GLY A 221 -0.55 13.56 8.25
N ASN A 222 -0.98 13.90 9.48
CA ASN A 222 -0.74 13.17 10.71
C ASN A 222 -1.93 13.42 11.65
N ALA A 223 -2.59 12.35 12.06
CA ALA A 223 -3.78 12.42 12.91
C ALA A 223 -3.49 12.24 14.40
N LYS A 224 -2.23 12.14 14.81
CA LYS A 224 -1.83 11.83 16.20
C LYS A 224 -2.53 12.70 17.23
N GLN A 225 -2.53 14.02 17.04
CA GLN A 225 -3.15 14.94 17.99
C GLN A 225 -4.69 14.84 17.96
N ALA A 226 -5.28 14.68 16.77
CA ALA A 226 -6.73 14.57 16.62
C ALA A 226 -7.30 13.30 17.26
N LEU A 227 -6.59 12.17 17.17
CA LEU A 227 -6.94 10.93 17.85
C LEU A 227 -6.84 11.10 19.37
N LYS A 228 -5.73 11.63 19.86
CA LYS A 228 -5.48 11.82 21.29
C LYS A 228 -6.46 12.78 21.96
N ASP A 229 -6.84 13.84 21.27
CA ASP A 229 -7.79 14.84 21.78
C ASP A 229 -9.26 14.39 21.70
N GLY A 230 -9.52 13.20 21.14
CA GLY A 230 -10.88 12.70 20.91
C GLY A 230 -11.69 13.53 19.90
N ASN A 231 -11.02 14.18 18.94
CA ASN A 231 -11.65 14.92 17.85
C ASN A 231 -11.81 14.07 16.57
N LEU A 232 -11.15 12.92 16.52
CA LEU A 232 -11.21 11.93 15.45
C LEU A 232 -11.27 10.54 16.06
N LEU A 233 -12.24 9.72 15.62
CA LEU A 233 -12.36 8.35 16.14
C LEU A 233 -11.41 7.39 15.42
N PHE A 234 -11.40 7.43 14.07
CA PHE A 234 -10.60 6.54 13.24
C PHE A 234 -9.71 7.29 12.25
N TYR A 235 -8.48 6.78 12.08
CA TYR A 235 -7.57 7.24 11.04
C TYR A 235 -7.12 6.07 10.16
N CYS A 236 -7.53 6.06 8.91
CA CYS A 236 -7.21 4.99 7.96
C CYS A 236 -6.01 5.39 7.11
N MET A 237 -4.85 4.77 7.35
CA MET A 237 -3.60 5.16 6.69
C MET A 237 -2.63 3.98 6.53
N GLY A 238 -1.62 4.18 5.70
CA GLY A 238 -0.52 3.24 5.54
C GLY A 238 0.31 3.06 6.81
N THR A 239 0.99 1.92 6.94
CA THR A 239 1.79 1.56 8.12
C THR A 239 2.88 2.59 8.47
N TRP A 240 3.33 3.38 7.51
CA TRP A 240 4.28 4.47 7.74
C TRP A 240 3.75 5.58 8.68
N ALA A 241 2.44 5.72 8.78
CA ALA A 241 1.80 6.68 9.70
C ALA A 241 1.69 6.16 11.14
N MET A 242 2.00 4.88 11.35
CA MET A 242 1.88 4.17 12.63
C MET A 242 3.24 3.96 13.31
N THR A 243 4.34 4.31 12.63
CA THR A 243 5.70 3.99 13.07
C THR A 243 6.59 5.22 13.11
N GLY A 244 7.67 5.13 13.88
CA GLY A 244 8.65 6.20 14.02
C GLY A 244 8.03 7.49 14.56
N ASN A 245 8.43 8.63 14.01
CA ASN A 245 7.96 9.94 14.48
C ASN A 245 6.47 10.21 14.23
N ASN A 246 5.84 9.46 13.32
CA ASN A 246 4.43 9.58 13.01
C ASN A 246 3.55 8.70 13.91
N GLY A 247 4.12 7.66 14.48
CA GLY A 247 3.44 6.72 15.34
C GLY A 247 3.15 7.23 16.75
N PRO A 248 2.52 6.39 17.59
CA PRO A 248 2.23 6.71 18.97
C PRO A 248 3.52 6.92 19.79
N SER A 249 3.40 7.66 20.88
CA SER A 249 4.40 7.72 21.95
C SER A 249 4.07 6.68 23.02
N ASP A 250 5.00 6.43 23.95
CA ASP A 250 4.83 5.47 25.05
C ASP A 250 3.61 5.76 25.95
N ALA A 251 3.07 6.99 25.88
CA ALA A 251 1.91 7.41 26.64
C ALA A 251 0.58 7.29 25.86
N ASP A 252 0.63 6.91 24.60
CA ASP A 252 -0.55 6.80 23.74
C ASP A 252 -1.06 5.35 23.73
N THR A 253 -2.38 5.17 23.75
CA THR A 253 -3.05 3.86 23.77
C THR A 253 -3.59 3.46 22.40
N TRP A 254 -2.84 3.77 21.35
CA TRP A 254 -3.26 3.47 19.99
C TRP A 254 -3.31 1.97 19.73
N ARG A 255 -4.34 1.61 18.99
CA ARG A 255 -4.48 0.28 18.42
C ARG A 255 -4.77 0.35 16.93
N VAL A 256 -4.62 -0.77 16.27
CA VAL A 256 -4.88 -0.92 14.84
C VAL A 256 -5.72 -2.16 14.57
N VAL A 257 -6.63 -2.03 13.63
CA VAL A 257 -7.43 -3.12 13.09
C VAL A 257 -7.41 -3.05 11.56
N PRO A 258 -7.70 -4.13 10.85
CA PRO A 258 -7.95 -4.06 9.40
C PRO A 258 -9.08 -3.10 9.07
N VAL A 259 -9.16 -2.67 7.82
CA VAL A 259 -10.35 -1.96 7.31
C VAL A 259 -11.59 -2.84 7.54
N PRO A 260 -12.73 -2.28 8.01
CA PRO A 260 -13.91 -3.07 8.33
C PRO A 260 -14.43 -3.80 7.10
N SER A 261 -14.79 -5.07 7.27
CA SER A 261 -15.23 -5.95 6.18
C SER A 261 -16.62 -5.60 5.69
N ASP A 262 -16.89 -5.92 4.42
CA ASP A 262 -18.26 -5.93 3.87
C ASP A 262 -19.11 -6.99 4.59
N PRO A 263 -20.25 -6.65 5.21
CA PRO A 263 -21.09 -7.61 5.90
C PRO A 263 -21.76 -8.63 4.98
N ASN A 264 -21.79 -8.36 3.67
CA ASN A 264 -22.43 -9.22 2.68
C ASN A 264 -21.47 -10.18 1.97
N THR A 265 -20.22 -10.29 2.40
CA THR A 265 -19.26 -11.26 1.88
C THR A 265 -18.68 -12.13 3.00
N ASP A 266 -18.54 -13.42 2.73
CA ASP A 266 -17.86 -14.36 3.63
C ASP A 266 -16.33 -14.21 3.57
N GLU A 267 -15.83 -13.65 2.48
CA GLU A 267 -14.40 -13.42 2.29
C GLU A 267 -13.92 -12.19 3.04
N LYS A 268 -12.72 -12.28 3.60
CA LYS A 268 -12.06 -11.17 4.28
C LYS A 268 -10.88 -10.68 3.45
N TYR A 269 -10.93 -9.43 3.08
CA TYR A 269 -9.88 -8.80 2.28
C TYR A 269 -8.99 -7.92 3.15
N MET A 270 -7.70 -8.00 2.92
CA MET A 270 -6.74 -7.09 3.53
C MET A 270 -6.04 -6.29 2.43
N THR A 271 -5.98 -4.99 2.62
CA THR A 271 -5.22 -4.14 1.72
C THR A 271 -3.73 -4.46 1.82
N SER A 272 -3.04 -4.45 0.70
CA SER A 272 -1.60 -4.70 0.66
C SER A 272 -0.91 -3.72 -0.27
N ASP A 273 0.28 -3.30 0.13
CA ASP A 273 1.20 -2.56 -0.72
C ASP A 273 2.14 -3.52 -1.43
N MET A 274 2.28 -3.35 -2.73
CA MET A 274 3.16 -4.15 -3.57
C MET A 274 4.46 -3.40 -3.86
N THR A 275 5.57 -3.98 -3.46
CA THR A 275 6.86 -3.59 -4.02
C THR A 275 7.08 -4.34 -5.32
N ALA A 276 7.26 -3.62 -6.41
CA ALA A 276 7.51 -4.18 -7.72
C ALA A 276 8.42 -3.29 -8.56
N TYR A 277 8.95 -3.84 -9.63
CA TYR A 277 9.81 -3.12 -10.56
C TYR A 277 9.38 -3.34 -12.01
N MET A 278 9.71 -2.36 -12.84
CA MET A 278 9.49 -2.39 -14.28
C MET A 278 10.83 -2.17 -14.99
N TRP A 279 11.04 -2.90 -16.06
CA TRP A 279 12.25 -2.77 -16.90
C TRP A 279 12.04 -1.67 -17.93
N VAL A 280 12.87 -0.63 -17.87
CA VAL A 280 12.67 0.57 -18.68
C VAL A 280 13.08 0.33 -20.14
N ARG A 281 12.30 0.89 -21.06
CA ARG A 281 12.60 0.86 -22.50
C ARG A 281 13.94 1.53 -22.78
N GLY A 282 14.78 0.84 -23.55
CA GLY A 282 16.12 1.31 -23.91
C GLY A 282 17.22 0.93 -22.92
N SER A 283 16.89 0.37 -21.76
CA SER A 283 17.90 -0.26 -20.91
C SER A 283 18.52 -1.46 -21.61
N THR A 284 19.85 -1.55 -21.57
CA THR A 284 20.64 -2.67 -22.07
C THR A 284 21.27 -3.51 -20.97
N ALA A 285 21.07 -3.15 -19.71
CA ALA A 285 21.69 -3.78 -18.54
C ALA A 285 20.94 -5.06 -18.09
N LYS A 286 20.53 -5.90 -19.04
CA LYS A 286 19.70 -7.10 -18.85
C LYS A 286 20.14 -7.95 -17.65
N GLU A 287 21.41 -8.34 -17.63
CA GLU A 287 21.94 -9.24 -16.59
C GLU A 287 21.99 -8.58 -15.21
N ALA A 288 22.28 -7.28 -15.17
CA ALA A 288 22.28 -6.53 -13.90
C ALA A 288 20.86 -6.37 -13.36
N VAL A 289 19.88 -6.07 -14.22
CA VAL A 289 18.46 -5.97 -13.86
C VAL A 289 17.92 -7.30 -13.34
N LYS A 290 18.19 -8.39 -14.07
CA LYS A 290 17.84 -9.75 -13.64
C LYS A 290 18.44 -10.06 -12.26
N CYS A 291 19.74 -9.84 -12.10
CA CYS A 291 20.44 -10.09 -10.84
C CYS A 291 19.85 -9.26 -9.67
N TRP A 292 19.50 -8.00 -9.91
CA TRP A 292 18.85 -7.16 -8.91
C TRP A 292 17.49 -7.73 -8.50
N TYR A 293 16.63 -8.09 -9.46
CA TYR A 293 15.31 -8.66 -9.18
C TYR A 293 15.42 -9.96 -8.38
N GLU A 294 16.35 -10.86 -8.75
CA GLU A 294 16.61 -12.08 -8.00
C GLU A 294 17.09 -11.80 -6.57
N CYS A 295 17.99 -10.83 -6.38
CA CYS A 295 18.44 -10.43 -5.05
C CYS A 295 17.28 -9.89 -4.20
N CYS A 296 16.40 -9.08 -4.78
CA CYS A 296 15.20 -8.57 -4.11
C CYS A 296 14.26 -9.72 -3.73
N ARG A 297 14.04 -10.68 -4.63
CA ARG A 297 13.20 -11.86 -4.33
C ARG A 297 13.81 -12.72 -3.23
N MET A 298 15.10 -13.04 -3.30
CA MET A 298 15.80 -13.81 -2.26
C MET A 298 15.69 -13.15 -0.90
N ALA A 299 15.85 -11.83 -0.83
CA ALA A 299 15.70 -11.08 0.42
C ALA A 299 14.31 -11.20 1.05
N ASN A 300 13.27 -11.42 0.22
CA ASN A 300 11.87 -11.48 0.66
C ASN A 300 11.27 -12.90 0.72
N THR A 301 12.00 -13.92 0.25
CA THR A 301 11.53 -15.31 0.25
C THR A 301 12.34 -16.22 1.19
N ASP A 302 13.59 -15.91 1.46
CA ASP A 302 14.43 -16.67 2.39
C ASP A 302 13.96 -16.45 3.83
N GLU A 303 13.62 -17.54 4.53
CA GLU A 303 13.06 -17.49 5.89
C GLU A 303 14.01 -16.82 6.89
N THR A 304 15.33 -17.01 6.73
CA THR A 304 16.31 -16.38 7.63
C THR A 304 16.27 -14.85 7.53
N TYR A 305 16.14 -14.33 6.29
CA TYR A 305 16.04 -12.88 6.07
C TYR A 305 14.71 -12.31 6.54
N LYS A 306 13.63 -13.06 6.36
CA LYS A 306 12.28 -12.67 6.84
C LYS A 306 12.23 -12.61 8.36
N GLU A 307 12.74 -13.64 9.06
CA GLU A 307 12.83 -13.68 10.52
C GLU A 307 13.65 -12.51 11.08
N ASN A 308 14.83 -12.27 10.52
CA ASN A 308 15.68 -11.14 10.93
C ASN A 308 14.99 -9.79 10.67
N GLY A 309 14.26 -9.66 9.57
CA GLY A 309 13.48 -8.46 9.26
C GLY A 309 12.37 -8.21 10.27
N LYS A 310 11.63 -9.27 10.65
CA LYS A 310 10.59 -9.22 11.66
C LYS A 310 11.15 -8.83 13.03
N GLU A 311 12.25 -9.44 13.44
CA GLU A 311 12.90 -9.13 14.72
C GLU A 311 13.34 -7.67 14.78
N LYS A 312 13.98 -7.15 13.71
CA LYS A 312 14.35 -5.74 13.61
C LYS A 312 13.15 -4.81 13.71
N PHE A 313 12.05 -5.16 13.05
CA PHE A 313 10.82 -4.35 13.10
C PHE A 313 10.24 -4.32 14.51
N LEU A 314 10.11 -5.46 15.18
CA LEU A 314 9.58 -5.55 16.55
C LEU A 314 10.46 -4.81 17.56
N ASN A 315 11.79 -4.89 17.40
CA ASN A 315 12.73 -4.15 18.25
C ASN A 315 12.66 -2.63 18.06
N ALA A 316 12.34 -2.18 16.85
CA ALA A 316 12.19 -0.76 16.55
C ALA A 316 10.80 -0.20 16.93
N ASN A 317 9.81 -1.07 17.12
CA ASN A 317 8.41 -0.72 17.43
C ASN A 317 7.91 -1.64 18.55
N PRO A 318 8.35 -1.43 19.80
CA PRO A 318 8.07 -2.32 20.92
C PRO A 318 6.64 -2.25 21.46
N ASN A 319 5.82 -1.28 21.03
CA ASN A 319 4.45 -1.04 21.48
C ASN A 319 3.41 -1.47 20.45
#